data_20bc4c7c06735a116c8a47f2ce96c4af
#
_entry.id   20bc4c7c06735a116c8a47f2ce96c4af
#
_cell.length_a   1.000
_cell.length_b   1.000
_cell.length_c   1.000
_cell.angle_alpha   90.00
_cell.angle_beta   90.00
_cell.angle_gamma   90.00
#
_symmetry.space_group_name_H-M   'P 1'
#
loop_
_entity.id
_entity.type
_entity.pdbx_description
1 polymer ?
#
loop_
_entity_poly.entity_id
_entity_poly.type
_entity_poly.pdbx_seq_one_letter_code
_entity_poly.pdbx_strand_id
1 'polypeptide(L)'
;MLTGKSIYHVNQNLGKAFEPGQLNGYFNDMTQKVLMGDKNLDEKGIPFLEHSDGSHVQMPTMIFQYGLGAYDLWVIRKEIDYFNKAKRCADWAIDHQEDNGAWSVFFYIYPNAPYSAMPQGEAVSLLVRIYKETKDEKYLSAAEKAIKFMLTDVRDGGVCKCNDFELILLEYTHLPLVMNGWIFALFGLYDYFLLTGEYEEEFKESVNSLEKALVHFDCGYWSMYDEEGKIASPFYHNLHIAQMKALYMVTKKKIFNEYAERFERYQKNRLNELRAFAKKAMQKLTD
;
A
#
# COMPACT_ATOMS: atom_id res chain seq x y z
N MET A 1 2.66 17.63 6.42
CA MET A 1 1.85 17.34 5.22
C MET A 1 1.26 18.57 4.52
N LEU A 2 0.90 19.64 5.21
CA LEU A 2 0.39 20.85 4.56
C LEU A 2 1.43 21.61 3.72
N THR A 3 2.71 21.42 4.00
CA THR A 3 3.83 22.14 3.33
C THR A 3 4.53 21.35 2.23
N GLY A 4 4.06 20.15 1.91
CA GLY A 4 4.66 19.27 0.90
C GLY A 4 6.06 18.72 1.23
N LYS A 5 6.57 18.99 2.44
CA LYS A 5 7.87 18.50 2.90
C LYS A 5 7.67 17.40 3.93
N SER A 6 7.59 16.16 3.46
CA SER A 6 7.65 14.98 4.32
C SER A 6 8.62 13.97 3.71
N ILE A 7 9.58 13.51 4.48
CA ILE A 7 10.48 12.41 4.07
C ILE A 7 9.74 11.08 3.90
N TYR A 8 8.53 10.98 4.47
CA TYR A 8 7.71 9.76 4.41
C TYR A 8 6.74 9.73 3.23
N HIS A 9 6.41 10.90 2.66
CA HIS A 9 5.44 11.05 1.59
C HIS A 9 6.14 11.59 0.34
N VAL A 10 6.77 10.70 -0.40
CA VAL A 10 7.29 10.98 -1.74
C VAL A 10 6.17 10.82 -2.75
N ASN A 11 6.26 11.46 -3.92
CA ASN A 11 5.26 11.28 -4.98
C ASN A 11 5.18 9.80 -5.37
N GLN A 12 3.98 9.24 -5.23
CA GLN A 12 3.66 7.85 -5.52
C GLN A 12 2.69 7.82 -6.71
N ASN A 13 3.20 8.06 -7.90
CA ASN A 13 2.46 7.93 -9.13
C ASN A 13 2.32 6.45 -9.54
N LEU A 14 1.71 6.20 -10.70
CA LEU A 14 1.72 4.88 -11.31
C LEU A 14 3.17 4.39 -11.51
N GLY A 15 3.45 3.14 -11.20
CA GLY A 15 4.77 2.54 -11.29
C GLY A 15 5.31 2.56 -12.72
N LYS A 16 6.57 2.99 -12.88
CA LYS A 16 7.19 3.16 -14.21
C LYS A 16 7.45 1.85 -14.93
N ALA A 17 7.65 0.77 -14.18
CA ALA A 17 7.88 -0.57 -14.70
C ALA A 17 6.65 -1.49 -14.52
N PHE A 18 5.51 -0.91 -14.11
CA PHE A 18 4.28 -1.67 -13.91
C PHE A 18 3.65 -2.06 -15.24
N GLU A 19 3.42 -3.36 -15.42
CA GLU A 19 2.74 -3.95 -16.56
C GLU A 19 1.62 -4.87 -16.07
N PRO A 20 0.35 -4.61 -16.43
CA PRO A 20 -0.77 -5.46 -16.02
C PRO A 20 -0.60 -6.90 -16.52
N GLY A 21 -0.92 -7.87 -15.69
CA GLY A 21 -0.78 -9.30 -16.01
C GLY A 21 0.65 -9.83 -15.95
N GLN A 22 1.60 -9.01 -15.53
CA GLN A 22 3.00 -9.40 -15.36
C GLN A 22 3.51 -9.01 -13.97
N LEU A 23 4.23 -9.94 -13.34
CA LEU A 23 4.92 -9.68 -12.07
C LEU A 23 6.29 -9.02 -12.33
N ASN A 24 6.25 -7.79 -12.87
CA ASN A 24 7.41 -6.93 -13.12
C ASN A 24 7.46 -5.81 -12.07
N GLY A 25 7.42 -4.53 -12.48
CA GLY A 25 7.38 -3.41 -11.55
C GLY A 25 6.13 -3.39 -10.66
N TYR A 26 6.22 -2.69 -9.54
CA TYR A 26 5.10 -2.50 -8.64
C TYR A 26 4.14 -1.45 -9.19
N PHE A 27 2.85 -1.57 -8.88
CA PHE A 27 1.81 -0.68 -9.44
C PHE A 27 1.98 0.78 -9.04
N ASN A 28 2.62 1.05 -7.90
CA ASN A 28 2.83 2.39 -7.34
C ASN A 28 4.32 2.72 -7.28
N ASP A 29 4.73 3.90 -7.78
CA ASP A 29 6.15 4.30 -7.84
C ASP A 29 6.72 4.57 -6.45
N MET A 30 7.47 3.62 -5.92
CA MET A 30 8.19 3.73 -4.64
C MET A 30 9.67 4.13 -4.83
N THR A 31 10.15 4.36 -6.05
CA THR A 31 11.57 4.56 -6.36
C THR A 31 12.18 5.75 -5.61
N GLN A 32 11.42 6.81 -5.36
CA GLN A 32 11.89 7.99 -4.62
C GLN A 32 12.25 7.67 -3.17
N LYS A 33 11.63 6.66 -2.54
CA LYS A 33 11.96 6.23 -1.18
C LYS A 33 13.39 5.68 -1.09
N VAL A 34 13.89 5.09 -2.15
CA VAL A 34 15.27 4.59 -2.26
C VAL A 34 16.24 5.72 -2.61
N LEU A 35 15.88 6.53 -3.60
CA LEU A 35 16.78 7.59 -4.10
C LEU A 35 17.00 8.74 -3.11
N MET A 36 16.07 8.97 -2.19
CA MET A 36 16.15 10.01 -1.15
C MET A 36 16.58 9.48 0.22
N GLY A 37 16.62 8.17 0.42
CA GLY A 37 16.53 7.52 1.71
C GLY A 37 17.82 6.94 2.30
N ASP A 38 19.00 7.07 1.68
CA ASP A 38 20.23 6.46 2.20
C ASP A 38 20.70 7.03 3.56
N LYS A 39 20.05 8.05 4.09
CA LYS A 39 20.41 8.68 5.38
C LYS A 39 19.92 7.92 6.62
N ASN A 40 18.89 7.09 6.47
CA ASN A 40 18.24 6.39 7.58
C ASN A 40 18.24 4.88 7.31
N LEU A 41 19.40 4.32 7.00
CA LEU A 41 19.62 2.88 6.89
C LEU A 41 20.51 2.42 8.05
N ASP A 42 20.16 1.27 8.64
CA ASP A 42 21.02 0.62 9.64
C ASP A 42 22.27 -0.01 9.00
N GLU A 43 23.10 -0.63 9.79
CA GLU A 43 24.34 -1.29 9.34
C GLU A 43 24.07 -2.43 8.32
N LYS A 44 22.88 -3.00 8.34
CA LYS A 44 22.42 -4.03 7.38
C LYS A 44 21.80 -3.43 6.13
N GLY A 45 21.63 -2.10 6.07
CA GLY A 45 20.99 -1.38 4.98
C GLY A 45 19.45 -1.48 5.01
N ILE A 46 18.85 -1.69 6.20
CA ILE A 46 17.42 -1.69 6.42
C ILE A 46 16.95 -0.30 6.87
N PRO A 47 15.88 0.26 6.28
CA PRO A 47 15.35 1.55 6.67
C PRO A 47 14.82 1.58 8.11
N PHE A 48 15.06 2.67 8.81
CA PHE A 48 14.52 2.93 10.14
C PHE A 48 14.01 4.35 10.29
N LEU A 49 13.15 4.57 11.29
CA LEU A 49 12.72 5.88 11.79
C LEU A 49 13.58 6.23 12.99
N GLU A 50 14.12 7.44 13.03
CA GLU A 50 14.78 8.00 14.20
C GLU A 50 13.75 8.79 15.01
N HIS A 51 13.55 8.41 16.27
CA HIS A 51 12.75 9.17 17.22
C HIS A 51 13.52 10.34 17.80
N SER A 52 12.82 11.30 18.40
CA SER A 52 13.42 12.49 19.03
C SER A 52 14.35 12.18 20.20
N ASP A 53 14.27 11.00 20.76
CA ASP A 53 15.18 10.49 21.83
C ASP A 53 16.41 9.74 21.28
N GLY A 54 16.54 9.69 19.94
CA GLY A 54 17.63 8.99 19.24
C GLY A 54 17.42 7.47 19.09
N SER A 55 16.29 6.93 19.53
CA SER A 55 15.97 5.52 19.28
C SER A 55 15.60 5.28 17.82
N HIS A 56 15.94 4.09 17.32
CA HIS A 56 15.65 3.67 15.95
C HIS A 56 14.50 2.66 15.95
N VAL A 57 13.51 2.87 15.09
CA VAL A 57 12.39 1.97 14.91
C VAL A 57 12.28 1.52 13.47
N GLN A 58 12.30 0.22 13.26
CA GLN A 58 12.09 -0.41 11.97
C GLN A 58 10.58 -0.61 11.75
N MET A 59 10.00 0.19 10.86
CA MET A 59 8.57 0.12 10.53
C MET A 59 8.35 -0.77 9.30
N PRO A 60 7.58 -1.87 9.40
CA PRO A 60 7.36 -2.81 8.30
C PRO A 60 6.94 -2.14 6.98
N THR A 61 5.92 -1.27 7.03
CA THR A 61 5.46 -0.51 5.84
C THR A 61 6.60 0.24 5.14
N MET A 62 7.48 0.90 5.90
CA MET A 62 8.58 1.65 5.32
C MET A 62 9.60 0.73 4.64
N ILE A 63 9.88 -0.41 5.27
CA ILE A 63 10.84 -1.41 4.76
C ILE A 63 10.30 -2.05 3.48
N PHE A 64 9.03 -2.43 3.46
CA PHE A 64 8.42 -3.05 2.28
C PHE A 64 8.35 -2.08 1.10
N GLN A 65 7.94 -0.84 1.34
CA GLN A 65 7.92 0.20 0.31
C GLN A 65 9.32 0.54 -0.22
N TYR A 66 10.34 0.57 0.64
CA TYR A 66 11.74 0.73 0.21
C TYR A 66 12.19 -0.46 -0.64
N GLY A 67 11.88 -1.69 -0.20
CA GLY A 67 12.19 -2.91 -0.94
C GLY A 67 11.53 -2.96 -2.33
N LEU A 68 10.25 -2.59 -2.43
CA LEU A 68 9.52 -2.49 -3.70
C LEU A 68 10.12 -1.42 -4.62
N GLY A 69 10.46 -0.24 -4.07
CA GLY A 69 11.13 0.80 -4.84
C GLY A 69 12.51 0.39 -5.33
N ALA A 70 13.27 -0.36 -4.52
CA ALA A 70 14.56 -0.91 -4.91
C ALA A 70 14.41 -1.98 -6.01
N TYR A 71 13.42 -2.86 -5.92
CA TYR A 71 13.12 -3.82 -6.96
C TYR A 71 12.78 -3.12 -8.29
N ASP A 72 11.94 -2.08 -8.27
CA ASP A 72 11.60 -1.29 -9.46
C ASP A 72 12.85 -0.63 -10.08
N LEU A 73 13.72 -0.06 -9.26
CA LEU A 73 14.99 0.51 -9.75
C LEU A 73 15.88 -0.55 -10.41
N TRP A 74 15.95 -1.76 -9.84
CA TRP A 74 16.65 -2.87 -10.48
C TRP A 74 16.03 -3.26 -11.82
N VAL A 75 14.70 -3.35 -11.90
CA VAL A 75 14.02 -3.64 -13.18
C VAL A 75 14.32 -2.58 -14.23
N ILE A 76 14.35 -1.29 -13.86
CA ILE A 76 14.56 -0.16 -14.77
C ILE A 76 16.03 -0.01 -15.16
N ARG A 77 16.96 -0.11 -14.18
CA ARG A 77 18.39 0.24 -14.37
C ARG A 77 19.28 -0.96 -14.61
N LYS A 78 18.82 -2.18 -14.23
CA LYS A 78 19.60 -3.43 -14.28
C LYS A 78 20.86 -3.43 -13.39
N GLU A 79 20.89 -2.58 -12.37
CA GLU A 79 21.99 -2.49 -11.41
C GLU A 79 21.73 -3.45 -10.25
N ILE A 80 22.63 -4.42 -10.04
CA ILE A 80 22.46 -5.50 -9.05
C ILE A 80 22.35 -5.02 -7.61
N ASP A 81 22.92 -3.85 -7.30
CA ASP A 81 22.84 -3.27 -5.96
C ASP A 81 21.38 -3.01 -5.53
N TYR A 82 20.53 -2.56 -6.45
CA TYR A 82 19.11 -2.37 -6.15
C TYR A 82 18.38 -3.69 -5.89
N PHE A 83 18.72 -4.76 -6.61
CA PHE A 83 18.19 -6.08 -6.29
C PHE A 83 18.62 -6.54 -4.88
N ASN A 84 19.88 -6.34 -4.54
CA ASN A 84 20.39 -6.68 -3.21
C ASN A 84 19.71 -5.87 -2.10
N LYS A 85 19.38 -4.59 -2.34
CA LYS A 85 18.58 -3.76 -1.42
C LYS A 85 17.17 -4.33 -1.24
N ALA A 86 16.49 -4.68 -2.33
CA ALA A 86 15.16 -5.29 -2.28
C ALA A 86 15.18 -6.64 -1.55
N LYS A 87 16.17 -7.49 -1.85
CA LYS A 87 16.34 -8.79 -1.21
C LYS A 87 16.57 -8.68 0.29
N ARG A 88 17.40 -7.73 0.75
CA ARG A 88 17.59 -7.48 2.20
C ARG A 88 16.29 -7.14 2.91
N CYS A 89 15.42 -6.32 2.30
CA CYS A 89 14.11 -6.01 2.86
C CYS A 89 13.20 -7.25 2.92
N ALA A 90 13.27 -8.13 1.91
CA ALA A 90 12.53 -9.40 1.91
C ALA A 90 13.09 -10.39 2.94
N ASP A 91 14.41 -10.47 3.13
CA ASP A 91 15.01 -11.27 4.20
C ASP A 91 14.59 -10.75 5.57
N TRP A 92 14.59 -9.42 5.77
CA TRP A 92 14.07 -8.80 6.98
C TRP A 92 12.60 -9.17 7.23
N ALA A 93 11.78 -9.19 6.18
CA ALA A 93 10.38 -9.58 6.29
C ALA A 93 10.25 -11.01 6.85
N ILE A 94 11.03 -11.95 6.35
CA ILE A 94 11.00 -13.35 6.83
C ILE A 94 11.45 -13.43 8.29
N ASP A 95 12.54 -12.74 8.64
CA ASP A 95 13.11 -12.78 10.00
C ASP A 95 12.20 -12.16 11.06
N HIS A 96 11.25 -11.29 10.66
CA HIS A 96 10.36 -10.54 11.56
C HIS A 96 8.88 -10.89 11.35
N GLN A 97 8.56 -11.91 10.53
CA GLN A 97 7.19 -12.39 10.38
C GLN A 97 6.74 -13.09 11.67
N GLU A 98 5.63 -12.67 12.23
CA GLU A 98 5.04 -13.28 13.42
C GLU A 98 4.47 -14.67 13.11
N ASP A 99 4.26 -15.49 14.14
CA ASP A 99 3.77 -16.88 13.99
C ASP A 99 2.42 -16.97 13.25
N ASN A 100 1.57 -15.93 13.39
CA ASN A 100 0.29 -15.81 12.69
C ASN A 100 0.46 -15.41 11.21
N GLY A 101 1.67 -15.16 10.74
CA GLY A 101 1.97 -14.76 9.37
C GLY A 101 1.96 -13.24 9.12
N ALA A 102 1.75 -12.42 10.15
CA ALA A 102 1.64 -10.98 10.04
C ALA A 102 2.93 -10.21 10.38
N TRP A 103 2.86 -8.90 10.18
CA TRP A 103 3.76 -7.90 10.77
C TRP A 103 2.89 -6.83 11.45
N SER A 104 3.12 -6.58 12.73
CA SER A 104 2.44 -5.50 13.45
C SER A 104 3.05 -4.14 13.06
N VAL A 105 2.19 -3.16 12.77
CA VAL A 105 2.60 -1.83 12.30
C VAL A 105 2.10 -0.70 13.20
N PHE A 106 1.04 -0.93 13.96
CA PHE A 106 0.45 0.07 14.84
C PHE A 106 0.72 -0.19 16.32
N PHE A 107 1.70 -1.05 16.65
CA PHE A 107 1.98 -1.48 18.02
C PHE A 107 2.27 -0.33 18.99
N TYR A 108 2.81 0.81 18.51
CA TYR A 108 3.04 2.00 19.34
C TYR A 108 1.78 2.87 19.50
N ILE A 109 0.89 2.89 18.53
CA ILE A 109 -0.26 3.81 18.49
C ILE A 109 -1.53 3.08 18.92
N TYR A 110 -1.71 1.86 18.43
CA TYR A 110 -2.88 1.02 18.67
C TYR A 110 -2.47 -0.40 19.11
N PRO A 111 -1.92 -0.57 20.33
CA PRO A 111 -1.41 -1.88 20.78
C PRO A 111 -2.46 -2.99 20.80
N ASN A 112 -3.75 -2.64 20.93
CA ASN A 112 -4.86 -3.60 20.88
C ASN A 112 -5.37 -3.89 19.46
N ALA A 113 -4.88 -3.17 18.46
CA ALA A 113 -5.23 -3.34 17.04
C ALA A 113 -3.97 -3.07 16.17
N PRO A 114 -2.89 -3.89 16.36
CA PRO A 114 -1.58 -3.55 15.79
C PRO A 114 -1.46 -3.86 14.30
N TYR A 115 -2.42 -4.59 13.73
CA TYR A 115 -2.33 -5.09 12.37
C TYR A 115 -3.09 -4.22 11.35
N SER A 116 -2.64 -4.32 10.11
CA SER A 116 -3.20 -3.65 8.94
C SER A 116 -3.08 -4.55 7.72
N ALA A 117 -4.07 -4.58 6.85
CA ALA A 117 -3.99 -5.31 5.59
C ALA A 117 -2.95 -4.71 4.62
N MET A 118 -2.77 -3.38 4.66
CA MET A 118 -1.87 -2.65 3.75
C MET A 118 -0.43 -3.18 3.76
N PRO A 119 0.30 -3.24 4.89
CA PRO A 119 1.67 -3.76 4.91
C PRO A 119 1.75 -5.25 4.62
N GLN A 120 0.70 -6.04 4.94
CA GLN A 120 0.68 -7.45 4.55
C GLN A 120 0.71 -7.57 3.02
N GLY A 121 -0.13 -6.81 2.30
CA GLY A 121 -0.14 -6.79 0.84
C GLY A 121 1.17 -6.27 0.24
N GLU A 122 1.77 -5.23 0.82
CA GLU A 122 3.08 -4.71 0.37
C GLU A 122 4.20 -5.73 0.58
N ALA A 123 4.19 -6.45 1.72
CA ALA A 123 5.14 -7.54 1.97
C ALA A 123 4.97 -8.67 0.96
N VAL A 124 3.73 -9.11 0.71
CA VAL A 124 3.43 -10.14 -0.30
C VAL A 124 3.97 -9.71 -1.65
N SER A 125 3.68 -8.48 -2.10
CA SER A 125 4.17 -7.94 -3.37
C SER A 125 5.70 -7.97 -3.49
N LEU A 126 6.42 -7.68 -2.40
CA LEU A 126 7.89 -7.77 -2.36
C LEU A 126 8.37 -9.22 -2.40
N LEU A 127 7.82 -10.06 -1.53
CA LEU A 127 8.23 -11.47 -1.37
C LEU A 127 8.05 -12.28 -2.65
N VAL A 128 6.92 -12.15 -3.35
CA VAL A 128 6.67 -12.86 -4.61
C VAL A 128 7.60 -12.42 -5.73
N ARG A 129 8.02 -11.15 -5.75
CA ARG A 129 9.02 -10.64 -6.70
C ARG A 129 10.41 -11.23 -6.41
N ILE A 130 10.81 -11.29 -5.15
CA ILE A 130 12.10 -11.90 -4.78
C ILE A 130 12.07 -13.42 -5.03
N TYR A 131 10.96 -14.10 -4.75
CA TYR A 131 10.79 -15.50 -5.11
C TYR A 131 10.90 -15.72 -6.63
N LYS A 132 10.25 -14.90 -7.43
CA LYS A 132 10.32 -14.97 -8.90
C LYS A 132 11.76 -15.02 -9.41
N GLU A 133 12.65 -14.23 -8.83
CA GLU A 133 14.04 -14.09 -9.25
C GLU A 133 14.96 -15.16 -8.63
N THR A 134 14.73 -15.53 -7.37
CA THR A 134 15.63 -16.42 -6.61
C THR A 134 15.22 -17.88 -6.63
N LYS A 135 13.92 -18.17 -6.80
CA LYS A 135 13.30 -19.50 -6.63
C LYS A 135 13.50 -20.11 -5.24
N ASP A 136 13.80 -19.29 -4.23
CA ASP A 136 13.94 -19.72 -2.85
C ASP A 136 12.55 -19.75 -2.18
N GLU A 137 12.07 -20.95 -1.88
CA GLU A 137 10.72 -21.25 -1.36
C GLU A 137 10.39 -20.54 -0.04
N LYS A 138 11.39 -20.08 0.71
CA LYS A 138 11.14 -19.34 1.95
C LYS A 138 10.32 -18.06 1.71
N TYR A 139 10.54 -17.37 0.57
CA TYR A 139 9.81 -16.16 0.23
C TYR A 139 8.36 -16.44 -0.14
N LEU A 140 8.12 -17.52 -0.91
CA LEU A 140 6.75 -17.90 -1.27
C LEU A 140 5.98 -18.36 -0.04
N SER A 141 6.61 -19.17 0.83
CA SER A 141 6.00 -19.64 2.08
C SER A 141 5.64 -18.47 3.01
N ALA A 142 6.50 -17.44 3.13
CA ALA A 142 6.20 -16.24 3.91
C ALA A 142 5.06 -15.43 3.30
N ALA A 143 5.02 -15.28 1.96
CA ALA A 143 3.94 -14.60 1.26
C ALA A 143 2.59 -15.33 1.46
N GLU A 144 2.57 -16.67 1.39
CA GLU A 144 1.36 -17.47 1.62
C GLU A 144 0.81 -17.28 3.05
N LYS A 145 1.67 -17.29 4.07
CA LYS A 145 1.26 -17.00 5.46
C LYS A 145 0.63 -15.60 5.58
N ALA A 146 1.23 -14.60 4.94
CA ALA A 146 0.71 -13.24 4.96
C ALA A 146 -0.65 -13.12 4.24
N ILE A 147 -0.86 -13.80 3.12
CA ILE A 147 -2.16 -13.88 2.43
C ILE A 147 -3.22 -14.51 3.34
N LYS A 148 -2.90 -15.65 3.97
CA LYS A 148 -3.84 -16.31 4.90
C LYS A 148 -4.23 -15.41 6.05
N PHE A 149 -3.27 -14.70 6.64
CA PHE A 149 -3.56 -13.73 7.69
C PHE A 149 -4.40 -12.56 7.15
N MET A 150 -4.06 -12.01 5.98
CA MET A 150 -4.76 -10.89 5.37
C MET A 150 -6.22 -11.21 5.06
N LEU A 151 -6.54 -12.47 4.75
CA LEU A 151 -7.89 -12.97 4.49
C LEU A 151 -8.60 -13.50 5.76
N THR A 152 -7.95 -13.50 6.91
CA THR A 152 -8.58 -13.84 8.19
C THR A 152 -9.51 -12.71 8.63
N ASP A 153 -10.72 -13.06 9.06
CA ASP A 153 -11.70 -12.07 9.52
C ASP A 153 -11.22 -11.34 10.77
N VAL A 154 -11.57 -10.06 10.89
CA VAL A 154 -11.23 -9.22 12.03
C VAL A 154 -11.78 -9.78 13.36
N ARG A 155 -12.90 -10.52 13.32
CA ARG A 155 -13.48 -11.21 14.49
C ARG A 155 -12.61 -12.35 15.01
N ASP A 156 -11.75 -12.89 14.12
CA ASP A 156 -10.80 -13.96 14.41
C ASP A 156 -9.36 -13.43 14.56
N GLY A 157 -9.20 -12.10 14.72
CA GLY A 157 -7.92 -11.45 14.95
C GLY A 157 -7.14 -11.09 13.68
N GLY A 158 -7.74 -11.24 12.49
CA GLY A 158 -7.17 -10.84 11.21
C GLY A 158 -7.47 -9.39 10.82
N VAL A 159 -7.40 -9.10 9.53
CA VAL A 159 -7.54 -7.75 8.97
C VAL A 159 -8.52 -7.69 7.79
N CYS A 160 -9.35 -8.70 7.65
CA CYS A 160 -10.40 -8.77 6.65
C CYS A 160 -11.77 -8.56 7.31
N LYS A 161 -12.67 -7.86 6.63
CA LYS A 161 -14.11 -7.96 6.88
C LYS A 161 -14.68 -8.81 5.76
N CYS A 162 -14.96 -10.07 6.08
CA CYS A 162 -15.38 -11.07 5.12
C CYS A 162 -16.77 -11.59 5.49
N ASN A 163 -17.68 -11.59 4.52
CA ASN A 163 -18.99 -12.21 4.63
C ASN A 163 -19.42 -12.71 3.23
N ASP A 164 -20.60 -13.31 3.10
CA ASP A 164 -21.10 -13.88 1.85
C ASP A 164 -21.23 -12.87 0.68
N PHE A 165 -21.08 -11.56 0.94
CA PHE A 165 -21.35 -10.50 -0.02
C PHE A 165 -20.21 -9.52 -0.21
N GLU A 166 -19.20 -9.52 0.68
CA GLU A 166 -18.16 -8.53 0.74
C GLU A 166 -16.84 -9.10 1.26
N LEU A 167 -15.75 -8.73 0.58
CA LEU A 167 -14.39 -8.92 1.06
C LEU A 167 -13.67 -7.57 1.09
N ILE A 168 -13.44 -7.04 2.30
CA ILE A 168 -12.85 -5.73 2.53
C ILE A 168 -11.55 -5.91 3.32
N LEU A 169 -10.43 -5.42 2.77
CA LEU A 169 -9.11 -5.49 3.40
C LEU A 169 -8.88 -4.19 4.18
N LEU A 170 -8.80 -4.30 5.50
CA LEU A 170 -8.83 -3.17 6.41
C LEU A 170 -7.42 -2.61 6.69
N GLU A 171 -7.20 -1.31 6.42
CA GLU A 171 -5.99 -0.60 6.88
C GLU A 171 -6.00 -0.46 8.40
N TYR A 172 -7.15 -0.15 8.98
CA TYR A 172 -7.39 -0.09 10.42
C TYR A 172 -8.56 -1.00 10.77
N THR A 173 -8.37 -1.90 11.74
CA THR A 173 -9.40 -2.87 12.12
C THR A 173 -10.50 -2.28 13.03
N HIS A 174 -10.31 -1.08 13.55
CA HIS A 174 -11.17 -0.41 14.53
C HIS A 174 -11.54 1.04 14.15
N LEU A 175 -11.10 1.51 12.99
CA LEU A 175 -11.36 2.86 12.48
C LEU A 175 -12.16 2.77 11.17
N PRO A 176 -12.69 3.91 10.67
CA PRO A 176 -13.39 3.96 9.40
C PRO A 176 -12.56 3.43 8.23
N LEU A 177 -13.24 2.89 7.23
CA LEU A 177 -12.62 2.30 6.05
C LEU A 177 -11.77 3.33 5.29
N VAL A 178 -10.54 2.95 4.97
CA VAL A 178 -9.56 3.76 4.24
C VAL A 178 -9.28 3.13 2.88
N MET A 179 -9.48 3.89 1.80
CA MET A 179 -9.41 3.38 0.43
C MET A 179 -7.99 3.00 0.01
N ASN A 180 -7.00 3.86 0.28
CA ASN A 180 -5.63 3.65 -0.20
C ASN A 180 -4.98 2.40 0.39
N GLY A 181 -5.18 2.13 1.67
CA GLY A 181 -4.65 0.93 2.33
C GLY A 181 -5.29 -0.35 1.82
N TRP A 182 -6.60 -0.33 1.60
CA TRP A 182 -7.30 -1.44 0.96
C TRP A 182 -6.71 -1.77 -0.42
N ILE A 183 -6.47 -0.75 -1.25
CA ILE A 183 -5.92 -0.95 -2.60
C ILE A 183 -4.49 -1.49 -2.56
N PHE A 184 -3.64 -1.05 -1.62
CA PHE A 184 -2.32 -1.64 -1.44
C PHE A 184 -2.39 -3.13 -1.08
N ALA A 185 -3.29 -3.50 -0.16
CA ALA A 185 -3.53 -4.90 0.20
C ALA A 185 -4.04 -5.72 -0.99
N LEU A 186 -4.98 -5.16 -1.75
CA LEU A 186 -5.55 -5.78 -2.95
C LEU A 186 -4.48 -6.07 -4.02
N PHE A 187 -3.50 -5.19 -4.21
CA PHE A 187 -2.39 -5.45 -5.13
C PHE A 187 -1.44 -6.53 -4.64
N GLY A 188 -1.29 -6.73 -3.32
CA GLY A 188 -0.59 -7.90 -2.78
C GLY A 188 -1.27 -9.20 -3.16
N LEU A 189 -2.59 -9.25 -3.03
CA LEU A 189 -3.41 -10.40 -3.44
C LEU A 189 -3.31 -10.64 -4.95
N TYR A 190 -3.37 -9.58 -5.76
CA TYR A 190 -3.19 -9.65 -7.21
C TYR A 190 -1.81 -10.20 -7.61
N ASP A 191 -0.74 -9.70 -7.01
CA ASP A 191 0.62 -10.15 -7.30
C ASP A 191 0.82 -11.63 -6.93
N TYR A 192 0.24 -12.08 -5.81
CA TYR A 192 0.27 -13.49 -5.42
C TYR A 192 -0.51 -14.37 -6.42
N PHE A 193 -1.72 -13.94 -6.79
CA PHE A 193 -2.52 -14.60 -7.82
C PHE A 193 -1.77 -14.72 -9.15
N LEU A 194 -1.12 -13.67 -9.62
CA LEU A 194 -0.34 -13.69 -10.86
C LEU A 194 0.80 -14.73 -10.83
N LEU A 195 1.39 -14.99 -9.66
CA LEU A 195 2.48 -15.93 -9.51
C LEU A 195 1.99 -17.37 -9.42
N THR A 196 0.94 -17.62 -8.64
CA THR A 196 0.52 -18.97 -8.20
C THR A 196 -0.73 -19.49 -8.90
N GLY A 197 -1.56 -18.60 -9.39
CA GLY A 197 -2.92 -18.91 -9.86
C GLY A 197 -3.95 -19.06 -8.73
N GLU A 198 -3.56 -18.88 -7.46
CA GLU A 198 -4.43 -19.02 -6.30
C GLU A 198 -5.05 -17.68 -5.91
N TYR A 199 -6.18 -17.70 -5.19
CA TYR A 199 -6.90 -16.53 -4.65
C TYR A 199 -7.43 -15.55 -5.72
N GLU A 200 -7.69 -16.03 -6.93
CA GLU A 200 -8.29 -15.20 -7.99
C GLU A 200 -9.71 -14.74 -7.62
N GLU A 201 -10.49 -15.61 -6.99
CA GLU A 201 -11.87 -15.27 -6.62
C GLU A 201 -11.90 -14.24 -5.49
N GLU A 202 -11.04 -14.36 -4.48
CA GLU A 202 -10.91 -13.39 -3.39
C GLU A 202 -10.45 -12.02 -3.92
N PHE A 203 -9.54 -12.01 -4.90
CA PHE A 203 -9.17 -10.78 -5.59
C PHE A 203 -10.37 -10.14 -6.29
N LYS A 204 -11.15 -10.91 -7.07
CA LYS A 204 -12.34 -10.42 -7.79
C LYS A 204 -13.43 -9.92 -6.83
N GLU A 205 -13.64 -10.65 -5.75
CA GLU A 205 -14.61 -10.29 -4.72
C GLU A 205 -14.24 -8.97 -4.03
N SER A 206 -12.98 -8.82 -3.64
CA SER A 206 -12.49 -7.58 -3.03
C SER A 206 -12.55 -6.40 -4.02
N VAL A 207 -12.25 -6.61 -5.31
CA VAL A 207 -12.45 -5.61 -6.37
C VAL A 207 -13.92 -5.19 -6.48
N ASN A 208 -14.85 -6.15 -6.43
CA ASN A 208 -16.29 -5.86 -6.49
C ASN A 208 -16.78 -5.09 -5.26
N SER A 209 -16.26 -5.43 -4.09
CA SER A 209 -16.53 -4.71 -2.83
C SER A 209 -16.02 -3.27 -2.90
N LEU A 210 -14.81 -3.07 -3.40
CA LEU A 210 -14.21 -1.74 -3.58
C LEU A 210 -15.01 -0.90 -4.59
N GLU A 211 -15.46 -1.49 -5.70
CA GLU A 211 -16.30 -0.81 -6.71
C GLU A 211 -17.56 -0.23 -6.07
N LYS A 212 -18.25 -1.02 -5.23
CA LYS A 212 -19.46 -0.57 -4.50
C LYS A 212 -19.14 0.55 -3.51
N ALA A 213 -17.97 0.50 -2.87
CA ALA A 213 -17.56 1.46 -1.85
C ALA A 213 -17.09 2.81 -2.41
N LEU A 214 -16.72 2.91 -3.70
CA LEU A 214 -16.14 4.12 -4.30
C LEU A 214 -16.97 5.39 -4.08
N VAL A 215 -18.29 5.27 -4.02
CA VAL A 215 -19.19 6.41 -3.79
C VAL A 215 -18.92 7.11 -2.46
N HIS A 216 -18.44 6.41 -1.45
CA HIS A 216 -18.13 6.96 -0.13
C HIS A 216 -16.80 7.74 -0.12
N PHE A 217 -15.97 7.57 -1.14
CA PHE A 217 -14.67 8.23 -1.25
C PHE A 217 -14.66 9.43 -2.22
N ASP A 218 -15.83 9.93 -2.62
CA ASP A 218 -15.97 11.10 -3.51
C ASP A 218 -16.90 12.13 -2.88
N CYS A 219 -16.38 13.33 -2.56
CA CYS A 219 -17.19 14.43 -2.02
C CYS A 219 -17.68 15.44 -3.07
N GLY A 220 -17.62 15.07 -4.36
CA GLY A 220 -18.10 15.89 -5.48
C GLY A 220 -17.14 16.96 -5.96
N TYR A 221 -16.01 17.18 -5.29
CA TYR A 221 -14.95 18.12 -5.69
C TYR A 221 -13.54 17.67 -5.33
N TRP A 222 -13.38 16.58 -4.54
CA TRP A 222 -12.12 16.00 -4.11
C TRP A 222 -12.34 14.54 -3.66
N SER A 223 -11.28 13.73 -3.52
CA SER A 223 -11.41 12.42 -2.91
C SER A 223 -11.40 12.50 -1.39
N MET A 224 -12.10 11.55 -0.75
CA MET A 224 -12.07 11.36 0.69
C MET A 224 -10.93 10.41 1.07
N TYR A 225 -10.36 10.59 2.26
CA TYR A 225 -9.36 9.69 2.84
C TYR A 225 -10.03 8.43 3.43
N ASP A 226 -11.11 8.66 4.16
CA ASP A 226 -11.93 7.61 4.77
C ASP A 226 -13.42 7.77 4.45
N GLU A 227 -14.22 6.76 4.78
CA GLU A 227 -15.66 6.75 4.53
C GLU A 227 -16.48 7.68 5.45
N GLU A 228 -15.90 8.15 6.57
CA GLU A 228 -16.58 9.05 7.51
C GLU A 228 -16.35 10.53 7.22
N GLY A 229 -15.68 10.86 6.14
CA GLY A 229 -15.64 12.23 5.67
C GLY A 229 -14.34 12.98 5.90
N LYS A 230 -13.25 12.33 6.30
CA LYS A 230 -11.92 12.94 6.27
C LYS A 230 -11.48 13.16 4.83
N ILE A 231 -11.22 14.42 4.47
CA ILE A 231 -10.78 14.73 3.11
C ILE A 231 -9.33 14.29 2.89
N ALA A 232 -9.03 13.75 1.72
CA ALA A 232 -7.66 13.40 1.34
C ALA A 232 -6.76 14.63 1.27
N SER A 233 -5.52 14.54 1.76
CA SER A 233 -4.52 15.57 1.47
C SER A 233 -4.18 15.55 -0.04
N PRO A 234 -3.55 16.60 -0.59
CA PRO A 234 -3.12 16.60 -2.00
C PRO A 234 -2.28 15.38 -2.36
N PHE A 235 -1.44 14.90 -1.44
CA PHE A 235 -0.68 13.67 -1.61
C PHE A 235 -1.58 12.45 -1.79
N TYR A 236 -2.52 12.22 -0.88
CA TYR A 236 -3.44 11.07 -0.96
C TYR A 236 -4.40 11.17 -2.13
N HIS A 237 -4.82 12.38 -2.50
CA HIS A 237 -5.65 12.56 -3.70
C HIS A 237 -4.92 12.13 -4.96
N ASN A 238 -3.64 12.52 -5.11
CA ASN A 238 -2.80 12.07 -6.23
C ASN A 238 -2.56 10.55 -6.20
N LEU A 239 -2.34 9.97 -5.01
CA LEU A 239 -2.22 8.53 -4.83
C LEU A 239 -3.50 7.80 -5.28
N HIS A 240 -4.68 8.29 -4.89
CA HIS A 240 -5.95 7.71 -5.31
C HIS A 240 -6.11 7.71 -6.84
N ILE A 241 -5.68 8.78 -7.53
CA ILE A 241 -5.68 8.82 -9.00
C ILE A 241 -4.81 7.70 -9.57
N ALA A 242 -3.58 7.52 -9.05
CA ALA A 242 -2.67 6.48 -9.51
C ALA A 242 -3.23 5.08 -9.26
N GLN A 243 -3.83 4.87 -8.08
CA GLN A 243 -4.47 3.61 -7.70
C GLN A 243 -5.67 3.26 -8.59
N MET A 244 -6.54 4.24 -8.88
CA MET A 244 -7.66 4.03 -9.80
C MET A 244 -7.19 3.66 -11.21
N LYS A 245 -6.14 4.31 -11.72
CA LYS A 245 -5.54 3.96 -13.02
C LYS A 245 -5.00 2.53 -13.03
N ALA A 246 -4.26 2.15 -11.98
CA ALA A 246 -3.72 0.80 -11.86
C ALA A 246 -4.84 -0.26 -11.83
N LEU A 247 -5.89 -0.03 -11.03
CA LEU A 247 -7.06 -0.91 -10.98
C LEU A 247 -7.76 -1.03 -12.34
N TYR A 248 -7.94 0.07 -13.06
CA TYR A 248 -8.47 0.00 -14.43
C TYR A 248 -7.58 -0.83 -15.36
N MET A 249 -6.26 -0.67 -15.26
CA MET A 249 -5.32 -1.42 -16.09
C MET A 249 -5.41 -2.94 -15.86
N VAL A 250 -5.59 -3.39 -14.63
CA VAL A 250 -5.65 -4.83 -14.30
C VAL A 250 -7.05 -5.43 -14.45
N THR A 251 -8.11 -4.69 -14.08
CA THR A 251 -9.47 -5.22 -14.04
C THR A 251 -10.29 -4.94 -15.30
N LYS A 252 -9.91 -3.93 -16.10
CA LYS A 252 -10.68 -3.37 -17.23
C LYS A 252 -12.06 -2.85 -16.86
N LYS A 253 -12.38 -2.71 -15.57
CA LYS A 253 -13.65 -2.15 -15.10
C LYS A 253 -13.65 -0.63 -15.31
N LYS A 254 -14.54 -0.13 -16.17
CA LYS A 254 -14.62 1.29 -16.57
C LYS A 254 -14.78 2.24 -15.38
N ILE A 255 -15.46 1.82 -14.33
CA ILE A 255 -15.69 2.64 -13.13
C ILE A 255 -14.39 3.20 -12.55
N PHE A 256 -13.31 2.40 -12.50
CA PHE A 256 -12.02 2.87 -11.98
C PHE A 256 -11.42 3.96 -12.87
N ASN A 257 -11.55 3.86 -14.20
CA ASN A 257 -11.10 4.93 -15.10
C ASN A 257 -11.94 6.20 -14.93
N GLU A 258 -13.26 6.06 -14.78
CA GLU A 258 -14.16 7.20 -14.55
C GLU A 258 -13.81 7.97 -13.28
N TYR A 259 -13.49 7.25 -12.18
CA TYR A 259 -13.03 7.87 -10.93
C TYR A 259 -11.63 8.48 -11.09
N ALA A 260 -10.69 7.84 -11.78
CA ALA A 260 -9.38 8.42 -12.05
C ALA A 260 -9.49 9.76 -12.79
N GLU A 261 -10.26 9.80 -13.89
CA GLU A 261 -10.49 11.00 -14.69
C GLU A 261 -11.25 12.08 -13.89
N ARG A 262 -12.21 11.67 -13.05
CA ARG A 262 -12.97 12.58 -12.19
C ARG A 262 -12.07 13.25 -11.16
N PHE A 263 -11.25 12.48 -10.46
CA PHE A 263 -10.30 12.99 -9.49
C PHE A 263 -9.22 13.86 -10.14
N GLU A 264 -8.75 13.53 -11.33
CA GLU A 264 -7.85 14.40 -12.10
C GLU A 264 -8.51 15.74 -12.47
N ARG A 265 -9.79 15.75 -12.86
CA ARG A 265 -10.53 17.01 -13.11
C ARG A 265 -10.65 17.84 -11.84
N TYR A 266 -10.88 17.21 -10.70
CA TYR A 266 -10.91 17.92 -9.40
C TYR A 266 -9.55 18.56 -9.10
N GLN A 267 -8.46 17.83 -9.26
CA GLN A 267 -7.10 18.29 -9.01
C GLN A 267 -6.69 19.48 -9.91
N LYS A 268 -7.12 19.48 -11.17
CA LYS A 268 -6.85 20.57 -12.12
C LYS A 268 -7.62 21.86 -11.80
N ASN A 269 -8.64 21.82 -10.97
CA ASN A 269 -9.45 22.97 -10.58
C ASN A 269 -8.91 23.60 -9.28
N ARG A 270 -8.27 24.77 -9.40
CA ARG A 270 -7.69 25.50 -8.24
C ARG A 270 -8.69 25.81 -7.12
N LEU A 271 -9.96 26.05 -7.45
CA LEU A 271 -10.99 26.30 -6.43
C LEU A 271 -11.26 25.03 -5.61
N ASN A 272 -11.26 23.86 -6.25
CA ASN A 272 -11.40 22.58 -5.57
C ASN A 272 -10.21 22.31 -4.64
N GLU A 273 -9.00 22.57 -5.12
CA GLU A 273 -7.77 22.41 -4.33
C GLU A 273 -7.78 23.31 -3.08
N LEU A 274 -8.13 24.60 -3.24
CA LEU A 274 -8.26 25.54 -2.13
C LEU A 274 -9.33 25.11 -1.12
N ARG A 275 -10.49 24.65 -1.63
CA ARG A 275 -11.59 24.14 -0.80
C ARG A 275 -11.18 22.89 -0.03
N ALA A 276 -10.48 21.95 -0.68
CA ALA A 276 -9.95 20.75 -0.04
C ALA A 276 -8.93 21.09 1.03
N PHE A 277 -8.02 22.02 0.74
CA PHE A 277 -7.03 22.50 1.71
C PHE A 277 -7.69 23.12 2.94
N ALA A 278 -8.66 24.03 2.74
CA ALA A 278 -9.38 24.67 3.85
C ALA A 278 -10.13 23.63 4.71
N LYS A 279 -10.84 22.68 4.08
CA LYS A 279 -11.51 21.59 4.80
C LYS A 279 -10.52 20.74 5.59
N LYS A 280 -9.37 20.37 4.98
CA LYS A 280 -8.33 19.59 5.67
C LYS A 280 -7.71 20.31 6.85
N ALA A 281 -7.50 21.64 6.71
CA ALA A 281 -7.00 22.48 7.80
C ALA A 281 -8.01 22.54 8.97
N MET A 282 -9.31 22.72 8.68
CA MET A 282 -10.35 22.70 9.70
C MET A 282 -10.42 21.34 10.42
N GLN A 283 -10.40 20.22 9.69
CA GLN A 283 -10.41 18.89 10.29
C GLN A 283 -9.23 18.66 11.25
N LYS A 284 -8.04 19.17 10.91
CA LYS A 284 -6.86 19.09 11.80
C LYS A 284 -6.93 19.94 13.07
N LEU A 285 -7.82 20.92 13.13
CA LEU A 285 -8.04 21.74 14.33
C LEU A 285 -9.07 21.11 15.27
N THR A 286 -9.83 20.13 14.78
CA THR A 286 -10.90 19.44 15.51
C THR A 286 -10.56 18.00 15.90
N ASP A 287 -9.51 17.41 15.31
CA ASP A 287 -8.88 16.13 15.69
C ASP A 287 -7.87 16.38 16.84
#